data_eeae7759c42eac99da418130a57d1878
#
_entry.id   eeae7759c42eac99da418130a57d1878
#
_cell.length_a   1.000
_cell.length_b   1.000
_cell.length_c   1.000
_cell.angle_alpha   90.00
_cell.angle_beta   90.00
_cell.angle_gamma   90.00
#
_symmetry.space_group_name_H-M   'P 1'
#
loop_
_entity.id
_entity.type
_entity.pdbx_description
1 polymer ?
#
loop_
_entity_poly.entity_id
_entity_poly.type
_entity_poly.pdbx_seq_one_letter_code
_entity_poly.pdbx_strand_id
1 'polypeptide(L)'
;MENAIEVRGLTKVFKATKGREKGGEKKAVVTAVDHLNFEVKAGELFGLLGPNGAGKTTTIRMLSTILIPDEGEATVGGHSVTKQESKVRAILGVITGGDRGLYWRLSGRDNLMFFARLYNMPDRAAKERIDLLLETVGLTERADDLVERYSRGMRQRLHIARGLIHDPPIVLMDEPTLGLDPAVSRSLRDIIKTKLQKEQGKTIMLTTHYMWEAESMCDRIAIINHGGIIAMGTPDEIKGSVKLGSSLSIKVTAFPSSVVFAIESMDGVEKVVSEGAAEDGTSNLKILGHNLGGNVAPIVDLLVKNGVQVLSFEQRSPSLEDAYISLVGEGAGV
;
A
#
# COMPACT_ATOMS: atom_id res chain seq x y z
N MET A 1 -21.38 -10.83 7.88
CA MET A 1 -20.66 -11.02 6.58
C MET A 1 -19.51 -11.97 6.88
N GLU A 2 -19.31 -12.95 6.02
CA GLU A 2 -18.26 -13.96 6.19
C GLU A 2 -16.89 -13.35 5.86
N ASN A 3 -15.86 -13.72 6.63
CA ASN A 3 -14.50 -13.22 6.39
C ASN A 3 -13.90 -13.99 5.20
N ALA A 4 -13.39 -13.26 4.21
CA ALA A 4 -12.69 -13.82 3.07
C ALA A 4 -11.23 -14.16 3.39
N ILE A 5 -10.60 -13.38 4.30
CA ILE A 5 -9.26 -13.64 4.80
C ILE A 5 -9.29 -13.47 6.32
N GLU A 6 -8.70 -14.42 7.04
CA GLU A 6 -8.47 -14.31 8.49
C GLU A 6 -7.00 -14.59 8.80
N VAL A 7 -6.43 -13.76 9.66
CA VAL A 7 -5.02 -13.84 10.08
C VAL A 7 -4.97 -13.77 11.60
N ARG A 8 -4.31 -14.74 12.24
CA ARG A 8 -4.21 -14.85 13.70
C ARG A 8 -2.78 -15.17 14.14
N GLY A 9 -2.14 -14.22 14.80
CA GLY A 9 -0.78 -14.35 15.33
C GLY A 9 0.27 -14.65 14.27
N LEU A 10 0.06 -14.24 13.01
CA LEU A 10 0.91 -14.62 11.88
C LEU A 10 2.30 -14.02 12.03
N THR A 11 3.34 -14.88 12.04
CA THR A 11 4.71 -14.47 12.31
C THR A 11 5.67 -15.03 11.25
N LYS A 12 6.66 -14.20 10.84
CA LYS A 12 7.73 -14.64 9.95
C LYS A 12 9.08 -14.05 10.36
N VAL A 13 10.03 -14.93 10.57
CA VAL A 13 11.40 -14.61 10.99
C VAL A 13 12.40 -15.06 9.92
N PHE A 14 13.27 -14.17 9.49
CA PHE A 14 14.36 -14.49 8.59
C PHE A 14 15.70 -14.52 9.33
N LYS A 15 16.47 -15.58 9.09
CA LYS A 15 17.85 -15.71 9.60
C LYS A 15 18.79 -15.20 8.50
N ALA A 16 19.33 -14.00 8.67
CA ALA A 16 20.32 -13.45 7.75
C ALA A 16 21.71 -13.97 8.13
N THR A 17 22.39 -14.63 7.19
CA THR A 17 23.81 -14.95 7.33
C THR A 17 24.59 -13.70 6.91
N LYS A 18 25.14 -12.96 7.86
CA LYS A 18 26.14 -11.91 7.51
C LYS A 18 27.41 -12.59 6.99
N GLY A 19 27.95 -12.04 5.88
CA GLY A 19 29.18 -12.53 5.24
C GLY A 19 30.36 -12.65 6.23
N ARG A 20 31.29 -13.55 5.91
CA ARG A 20 32.50 -13.87 6.68
C ARG A 20 33.29 -12.61 7.08
N GLU A 21 33.07 -12.11 8.28
CA GLU A 21 34.07 -11.34 9.01
C GLU A 21 34.73 -12.26 10.06
N LYS A 22 36.06 -12.21 10.10
CA LYS A 22 36.89 -12.99 11.04
C LYS A 22 36.49 -12.66 12.49
N GLY A 23 35.72 -13.55 13.12
CA GLY A 23 35.39 -13.44 14.54
C GLY A 23 33.90 -13.64 14.82
N GLY A 24 33.43 -14.89 14.88
CA GLY A 24 32.15 -15.30 15.47
C GLY A 24 30.91 -14.91 14.67
N GLU A 25 30.24 -15.89 14.06
CA GLU A 25 28.97 -15.71 13.32
C GLU A 25 27.83 -15.29 14.29
N LYS A 26 27.53 -14.03 14.40
CA LYS A 26 26.22 -13.59 14.89
C LYS A 26 25.25 -13.62 13.71
N LYS A 27 24.40 -14.65 13.64
CA LYS A 27 23.24 -14.69 12.73
C LYS A 27 22.31 -13.55 13.10
N ALA A 28 22.21 -12.53 12.27
CA ALA A 28 21.19 -11.50 12.48
C ALA A 28 19.80 -12.14 12.22
N VAL A 29 18.94 -12.09 13.21
CA VAL A 29 17.54 -12.52 13.10
C VAL A 29 16.70 -11.27 12.81
N VAL A 30 15.90 -11.32 11.75
CA VAL A 30 14.99 -10.22 11.37
C VAL A 30 13.57 -10.75 11.42
N THR A 31 12.76 -10.26 12.34
CA THR A 31 11.33 -10.52 12.38
C THR A 31 10.66 -9.60 11.35
N ALA A 32 10.26 -10.17 10.21
CA ALA A 32 9.67 -9.40 9.12
C ALA A 32 8.16 -9.22 9.29
N VAL A 33 7.52 -10.15 10.00
CA VAL A 33 6.09 -10.10 10.38
C VAL A 33 6.01 -10.62 11.81
N ASP A 34 5.35 -9.85 12.68
CA ASP A 34 5.30 -10.08 14.12
C ASP A 34 3.86 -10.13 14.62
N HIS A 35 3.35 -11.32 14.87
CA HIS A 35 2.03 -11.62 15.45
C HIS A 35 0.86 -10.84 14.82
N LEU A 36 0.82 -10.74 13.47
CA LEU A 36 -0.26 -10.04 12.79
C LEU A 36 -1.63 -10.68 13.07
N ASN A 37 -2.61 -9.81 13.36
CA ASN A 37 -4.00 -10.19 13.56
C ASN A 37 -4.88 -9.22 12.76
N PHE A 38 -5.60 -9.72 11.76
CA PHE A 38 -6.59 -8.94 11.01
C PHE A 38 -7.53 -9.85 10.23
N GLU A 39 -8.62 -9.26 9.75
CA GLU A 39 -9.61 -9.91 8.89
C GLU A 39 -9.97 -9.02 7.70
N VAL A 40 -10.29 -9.64 6.57
CA VAL A 40 -10.82 -8.97 5.37
C VAL A 40 -12.19 -9.58 5.07
N LYS A 41 -13.21 -8.73 4.98
CA LYS A 41 -14.59 -9.14 4.71
C LYS A 41 -14.79 -9.46 3.23
N ALA A 42 -15.74 -10.34 2.92
CA ALA A 42 -16.09 -10.64 1.52
C ALA A 42 -16.57 -9.36 0.79
N GLY A 43 -16.04 -9.12 -0.43
CA GLY A 43 -16.33 -7.93 -1.25
C GLY A 43 -15.60 -6.65 -0.80
N GLU A 44 -14.78 -6.70 0.25
CA GLU A 44 -14.02 -5.56 0.76
C GLU A 44 -12.78 -5.27 -0.07
N LEU A 45 -12.44 -3.99 -0.23
CA LEU A 45 -11.13 -3.53 -0.68
C LEU A 45 -10.33 -3.10 0.54
N PHE A 46 -9.43 -3.98 0.98
CA PHE A 46 -8.63 -3.81 2.18
C PHE A 46 -7.19 -3.40 1.84
N GLY A 47 -6.67 -2.36 2.50
CA GLY A 47 -5.31 -1.86 2.33
C GLY A 47 -4.37 -2.30 3.46
N LEU A 48 -3.22 -2.88 3.13
CA LEU A 48 -2.11 -3.04 4.07
C LEU A 48 -1.06 -1.96 3.77
N LEU A 49 -1.05 -0.92 4.59
CA LEU A 49 -0.29 0.30 4.40
C LEU A 49 0.93 0.36 5.30
N GLY A 50 2.08 0.78 4.78
CA GLY A 50 3.28 0.97 5.60
C GLY A 50 4.53 1.22 4.78
N PRO A 51 5.65 1.57 5.42
CA PRO A 51 6.92 1.86 4.74
C PRO A 51 7.53 0.60 4.11
N ASN A 52 8.58 0.80 3.32
CA ASN A 52 9.37 -0.30 2.78
C ASN A 52 10.02 -1.08 3.91
N GLY A 53 9.95 -2.42 3.84
CA GLY A 53 10.48 -3.29 4.90
C GLY A 53 9.52 -3.55 6.08
N ALA A 54 8.33 -2.95 6.11
CA ALA A 54 7.36 -3.13 7.20
C ALA A 54 6.73 -4.53 7.27
N GLY A 55 6.94 -5.41 6.28
CA GLY A 55 6.38 -6.77 6.25
C GLY A 55 5.26 -7.00 5.23
N LYS A 56 4.83 -5.99 4.47
CA LYS A 56 3.71 -6.05 3.51
C LYS A 56 3.83 -7.21 2.50
N THR A 57 4.91 -7.21 1.71
CA THR A 57 5.18 -8.26 0.71
C THR A 57 5.33 -9.64 1.35
N THR A 58 5.91 -9.72 2.56
CA THR A 58 6.04 -10.97 3.32
C THR A 58 4.66 -11.52 3.68
N THR A 59 3.75 -10.67 4.12
CA THR A 59 2.36 -11.02 4.42
C THR A 59 1.64 -11.54 3.18
N ILE A 60 1.73 -10.82 2.04
CA ILE A 60 1.16 -11.27 0.75
C ILE A 60 1.70 -12.66 0.36
N ARG A 61 3.01 -12.90 0.51
CA ARG A 61 3.62 -14.19 0.19
C ARG A 61 3.14 -15.33 1.09
N MET A 62 2.87 -15.07 2.37
CA MET A 62 2.31 -16.07 3.28
C MET A 62 0.85 -16.39 2.93
N LEU A 63 0.03 -15.37 2.70
CA LEU A 63 -1.38 -15.53 2.30
C LEU A 63 -1.52 -16.22 0.95
N SER A 64 -0.59 -15.99 0.02
CA SER A 64 -0.55 -16.63 -1.30
C SER A 64 0.11 -18.02 -1.31
N THR A 65 0.41 -18.59 -0.15
CA THR A 65 1.04 -19.92 0.00
C THR A 65 2.47 -20.04 -0.59
N ILE A 66 3.11 -18.92 -0.93
CA ILE A 66 4.48 -18.89 -1.46
C ILE A 66 5.51 -19.01 -0.33
N LEU A 67 5.15 -18.54 0.86
CA LEU A 67 6.00 -18.54 2.03
C LEU A 67 5.25 -19.16 3.22
N ILE A 68 5.88 -20.10 3.89
CA ILE A 68 5.33 -20.72 5.09
C ILE A 68 5.57 -19.81 6.30
N PRO A 69 4.56 -19.45 7.09
CA PRO A 69 4.74 -18.74 8.35
C PRO A 69 5.51 -19.61 9.35
N ASP A 70 6.22 -18.97 10.29
CA ASP A 70 6.91 -19.67 11.38
C ASP A 70 5.97 -19.92 12.57
N GLU A 71 5.02 -18.95 12.81
CA GLU A 71 4.00 -19.07 13.86
C GLU A 71 2.68 -18.49 13.40
N GLY A 72 1.61 -18.83 14.11
CA GLY A 72 0.26 -18.38 13.81
C GLY A 72 -0.38 -19.12 12.64
N GLU A 73 -1.56 -18.66 12.26
CA GLU A 73 -2.34 -19.26 11.18
C GLU A 73 -3.06 -18.20 10.34
N ALA A 74 -3.33 -18.54 9.08
CA ALA A 74 -4.15 -17.74 8.22
C ALA A 74 -5.05 -18.63 7.35
N THR A 75 -6.25 -18.11 7.03
CA THR A 75 -7.18 -18.72 6.09
C THR A 75 -7.55 -17.75 4.98
N VAL A 76 -7.75 -18.28 3.77
CA VAL A 76 -8.22 -17.55 2.60
C VAL A 76 -9.40 -18.32 2.03
N GLY A 77 -10.58 -17.68 1.97
CA GLY A 77 -11.83 -18.34 1.59
C GLY A 77 -12.15 -19.54 2.46
N GLY A 78 -11.84 -19.48 3.76
CA GLY A 78 -12.03 -20.59 4.71
C GLY A 78 -11.01 -21.72 4.60
N HIS A 79 -9.99 -21.60 3.72
CA HIS A 79 -8.95 -22.63 3.55
C HIS A 79 -7.62 -22.19 4.18
N SER A 80 -7.02 -23.10 4.97
CA SER A 80 -5.71 -22.85 5.59
C SER A 80 -4.58 -22.69 4.57
N VAL A 81 -3.81 -21.63 4.69
CA VAL A 81 -2.67 -21.32 3.81
C VAL A 81 -1.52 -22.33 3.93
N THR A 82 -1.47 -23.13 5.00
CA THR A 82 -0.41 -24.12 5.26
C THR A 82 -0.86 -25.58 5.12
N LYS A 83 -2.18 -25.83 5.17
CA LYS A 83 -2.71 -27.20 5.15
C LYS A 83 -3.56 -27.50 3.90
N GLN A 84 -4.02 -26.46 3.19
CA GLN A 84 -4.92 -26.55 2.05
C GLN A 84 -4.49 -25.64 0.90
N GLU A 85 -3.19 -25.55 0.62
CA GLU A 85 -2.58 -24.60 -0.32
C GLU A 85 -3.16 -24.68 -1.72
N SER A 86 -3.47 -25.89 -2.19
CA SER A 86 -4.07 -26.09 -3.51
C SER A 86 -5.48 -25.50 -3.61
N LYS A 87 -6.28 -25.57 -2.52
CA LYS A 87 -7.59 -24.93 -2.47
C LYS A 87 -7.49 -23.42 -2.43
N VAL A 88 -6.54 -22.89 -1.64
CA VAL A 88 -6.25 -21.45 -1.61
C VAL A 88 -5.87 -20.95 -3.00
N ARG A 89 -4.91 -21.61 -3.68
CA ARG A 89 -4.47 -21.21 -5.04
C ARG A 89 -5.58 -21.28 -6.10
N ALA A 90 -6.56 -22.14 -5.92
CA ALA A 90 -7.67 -22.26 -6.86
C ALA A 90 -8.65 -21.07 -6.83
N ILE A 91 -8.73 -20.37 -5.69
CA ILE A 91 -9.66 -19.24 -5.46
C ILE A 91 -8.97 -17.89 -5.33
N LEU A 92 -7.63 -17.85 -5.46
CA LEU A 92 -6.82 -16.68 -5.19
C LEU A 92 -6.12 -16.18 -6.45
N GLY A 93 -6.37 -14.93 -6.82
CA GLY A 93 -5.57 -14.19 -7.79
C GLY A 93 -4.42 -13.46 -7.10
N VAL A 94 -3.20 -13.56 -7.64
CA VAL A 94 -2.03 -12.87 -7.08
C VAL A 94 -1.41 -11.98 -8.15
N ILE A 95 -1.33 -10.70 -7.85
CA ILE A 95 -0.76 -9.67 -8.71
C ILE A 95 0.39 -9.03 -7.95
N THR A 96 1.60 -9.29 -8.40
CA THR A 96 2.82 -8.71 -7.84
C THR A 96 3.34 -7.62 -8.75
N GLY A 97 3.91 -6.57 -8.17
CA GLY A 97 4.57 -5.52 -8.95
C GLY A 97 5.79 -6.03 -9.71
N GLY A 98 6.13 -5.35 -10.81
CA GLY A 98 7.31 -5.61 -11.62
C GLY A 98 7.06 -6.46 -12.88
N ASP A 99 8.08 -6.55 -13.73
CA ASP A 99 7.97 -7.16 -15.07
C ASP A 99 8.08 -8.70 -15.08
N ARG A 100 8.13 -9.35 -13.92
CA ARG A 100 8.32 -10.80 -13.82
C ARG A 100 7.03 -11.56 -14.11
N GLY A 101 7.15 -12.62 -14.93
CA GLY A 101 6.05 -13.56 -15.20
C GLY A 101 5.18 -13.22 -16.41
N LEU A 102 5.61 -12.30 -17.27
CA LEU A 102 5.10 -12.15 -18.63
C LEU A 102 6.13 -12.64 -19.63
N TYR A 103 5.67 -13.26 -20.70
CA TYR A 103 6.51 -13.72 -21.81
C TYR A 103 6.62 -12.61 -22.85
N TRP A 104 7.73 -11.95 -22.92
CA TRP A 104 7.95 -10.74 -23.73
C TRP A 104 7.83 -10.96 -25.24
N ARG A 105 8.15 -12.17 -25.70
CA ARG A 105 8.05 -12.57 -27.11
C ARG A 105 6.67 -13.10 -27.52
N LEU A 106 5.72 -13.10 -26.61
CA LEU A 106 4.34 -13.42 -26.90
C LEU A 106 3.50 -12.13 -26.93
N SER A 107 2.38 -12.17 -27.63
CA SER A 107 1.38 -11.10 -27.58
C SER A 107 0.71 -11.04 -26.20
N GLY A 108 -0.02 -9.96 -25.90
CA GLY A 108 -0.82 -9.87 -24.70
C GLY A 108 -1.85 -10.99 -24.62
N ARG A 109 -2.54 -11.28 -25.72
CA ARG A 109 -3.51 -12.36 -25.86
C ARG A 109 -2.87 -13.73 -25.63
N ASP A 110 -1.72 -14.00 -26.27
CA ASP A 110 -1.04 -15.30 -26.14
C ASP A 110 -0.51 -15.51 -24.72
N ASN A 111 -0.05 -14.45 -24.05
CA ASN A 111 0.28 -14.52 -22.63
C ASN A 111 -0.91 -15.00 -21.80
N LEU A 112 -2.08 -14.38 -21.97
CA LEU A 112 -3.28 -14.77 -21.23
C LEU A 112 -3.73 -16.19 -21.58
N MET A 113 -3.66 -16.58 -22.86
CA MET A 113 -3.97 -17.92 -23.31
C MET A 113 -3.07 -18.98 -22.68
N PHE A 114 -1.76 -18.68 -22.57
CA PHE A 114 -0.81 -19.56 -21.89
C PHE A 114 -1.24 -19.82 -20.44
N PHE A 115 -1.59 -18.76 -19.68
CA PHE A 115 -2.04 -18.92 -18.29
C PHE A 115 -3.41 -19.58 -18.20
N ALA A 116 -4.36 -19.31 -19.10
CA ALA A 116 -5.64 -19.98 -19.15
C ALA A 116 -5.47 -21.52 -19.28
N ARG A 117 -4.54 -21.94 -20.12
CA ARG A 117 -4.23 -23.37 -20.29
C ARG A 117 -3.58 -23.98 -19.05
N LEU A 118 -2.74 -23.24 -18.30
CA LEU A 118 -2.20 -23.70 -17.02
C LEU A 118 -3.30 -23.94 -15.97
N TYR A 119 -4.42 -23.21 -16.05
CA TYR A 119 -5.61 -23.44 -15.23
C TYR A 119 -6.58 -24.48 -15.85
N ASN A 120 -6.15 -25.21 -16.91
CA ASN A 120 -6.97 -26.20 -17.63
C ASN A 120 -8.31 -25.64 -18.14
N MET A 121 -8.37 -24.37 -18.53
CA MET A 121 -9.58 -23.77 -19.11
C MET A 121 -9.80 -24.30 -20.53
N PRO A 122 -11.03 -24.67 -20.91
CA PRO A 122 -11.37 -25.01 -22.28
C PRO A 122 -11.10 -23.82 -23.22
N ASP A 123 -10.56 -24.07 -24.42
CA ASP A 123 -10.13 -23.02 -25.35
C ASP A 123 -11.22 -21.98 -25.66
N ARG A 124 -12.50 -22.40 -25.78
CA ARG A 124 -13.63 -21.48 -26.01
C ARG A 124 -13.81 -20.53 -24.81
N ALA A 125 -13.92 -21.09 -23.60
CA ALA A 125 -14.08 -20.30 -22.38
C ALA A 125 -12.87 -19.39 -22.14
N ALA A 126 -11.65 -19.88 -22.45
CA ALA A 126 -10.43 -19.08 -22.36
C ALA A 126 -10.47 -17.86 -23.28
N LYS A 127 -10.90 -18.02 -24.55
CA LYS A 127 -11.01 -16.89 -25.49
C LYS A 127 -12.01 -15.84 -25.01
N GLU A 128 -13.22 -16.26 -24.66
CA GLU A 128 -14.27 -15.36 -24.14
C GLU A 128 -13.77 -14.61 -22.88
N ARG A 129 -13.10 -15.31 -21.96
CA ARG A 129 -12.52 -14.72 -20.76
C ARG A 129 -11.39 -13.74 -21.04
N ILE A 130 -10.51 -14.07 -21.99
CA ILE A 130 -9.39 -13.20 -22.40
C ILE A 130 -9.91 -11.90 -23.03
N ASP A 131 -10.90 -11.97 -23.91
CA ASP A 131 -11.48 -10.79 -24.52
C ASP A 131 -12.08 -9.86 -23.45
N LEU A 132 -12.87 -10.40 -22.52
CA LEU A 132 -13.42 -9.66 -21.39
C LEU A 132 -12.33 -9.01 -20.52
N LEU A 133 -11.26 -9.73 -20.23
CA LEU A 133 -10.17 -9.19 -19.40
C LEU A 133 -9.38 -8.11 -20.12
N LEU A 134 -9.08 -8.27 -21.41
CA LEU A 134 -8.40 -7.27 -22.21
C LEU A 134 -9.23 -5.97 -22.29
N GLU A 135 -10.56 -6.10 -22.44
CA GLU A 135 -11.48 -4.96 -22.38
C GLU A 135 -11.46 -4.32 -20.97
N THR A 136 -11.59 -5.10 -19.91
CA THR A 136 -11.59 -4.63 -18.52
C THR A 136 -10.36 -3.80 -18.19
N VAL A 137 -9.19 -4.26 -18.64
CA VAL A 137 -7.92 -3.54 -18.39
C VAL A 137 -7.55 -2.51 -19.47
N GLY A 138 -8.37 -2.35 -20.51
CA GLY A 138 -8.17 -1.38 -21.60
C GLY A 138 -6.97 -1.70 -22.48
N LEU A 139 -6.81 -2.98 -22.88
CA LEU A 139 -5.75 -3.48 -23.76
C LEU A 139 -6.26 -4.11 -25.04
N THR A 140 -7.55 -3.98 -25.38
CA THR A 140 -8.18 -4.62 -26.55
C THR A 140 -7.47 -4.30 -27.85
N GLU A 141 -7.18 -3.02 -28.12
CA GLU A 141 -6.51 -2.56 -29.35
C GLU A 141 -5.04 -2.99 -29.46
N ARG A 142 -4.45 -3.40 -28.35
CA ARG A 142 -3.05 -3.80 -28.23
C ARG A 142 -2.89 -5.29 -27.93
N ALA A 143 -4.00 -6.04 -27.94
CA ALA A 143 -4.04 -7.46 -27.53
C ALA A 143 -3.04 -8.32 -28.27
N ASP A 144 -2.85 -8.08 -29.55
CA ASP A 144 -2.03 -8.89 -30.46
C ASP A 144 -0.60 -8.31 -30.65
N ASP A 145 -0.28 -7.17 -30.02
CA ASP A 145 1.09 -6.64 -29.96
C ASP A 145 1.95 -7.48 -29.01
N LEU A 146 3.25 -7.65 -29.36
CA LEU A 146 4.22 -8.31 -28.50
C LEU A 146 4.42 -7.53 -27.20
N VAL A 147 4.49 -8.22 -26.07
CA VAL A 147 4.63 -7.61 -24.72
C VAL A 147 5.93 -6.80 -24.59
N GLU A 148 6.97 -7.12 -25.34
CA GLU A 148 8.21 -6.33 -25.39
C GLU A 148 7.97 -4.85 -25.84
N ARG A 149 6.90 -4.60 -26.60
CA ARG A 149 6.50 -3.26 -27.06
C ARG A 149 5.56 -2.53 -26.08
N TYR A 150 5.13 -3.19 -25.02
CA TYR A 150 4.24 -2.61 -24.03
C TYR A 150 4.97 -1.60 -23.16
N SER A 151 4.31 -0.48 -22.87
CA SER A 151 4.74 0.42 -21.81
C SER A 151 4.68 -0.28 -20.44
N ARG A 152 5.33 0.28 -19.41
CA ARG A 152 5.27 -0.25 -18.06
C ARG A 152 3.81 -0.35 -17.57
N GLY A 153 3.00 0.67 -17.83
CA GLY A 153 1.58 0.66 -17.47
C GLY A 153 0.77 -0.41 -18.20
N MET A 154 1.03 -0.65 -19.50
CA MET A 154 0.41 -1.73 -20.25
C MET A 154 0.80 -3.10 -19.69
N ARG A 155 2.05 -3.31 -19.35
CA ARG A 155 2.50 -4.55 -18.69
C ARG A 155 1.81 -4.76 -17.35
N GLN A 156 1.68 -3.72 -16.53
CA GLN A 156 0.98 -3.83 -15.26
C GLN A 156 -0.51 -4.18 -15.43
N ARG A 157 -1.20 -3.59 -16.41
CA ARG A 157 -2.58 -3.95 -16.76
C ARG A 157 -2.69 -5.40 -17.21
N LEU A 158 -1.73 -5.90 -18.00
CA LEU A 158 -1.68 -7.30 -18.41
C LEU A 158 -1.40 -8.25 -17.22
N HIS A 159 -0.59 -7.82 -16.24
CA HIS A 159 -0.41 -8.56 -14.98
C HIS A 159 -1.71 -8.70 -14.20
N ILE A 160 -2.53 -7.66 -14.16
CA ILE A 160 -3.86 -7.74 -13.53
C ILE A 160 -4.74 -8.73 -14.30
N ALA A 161 -4.85 -8.60 -15.62
CA ALA A 161 -5.62 -9.53 -16.43
C ALA A 161 -5.17 -10.99 -16.22
N ARG A 162 -3.86 -11.24 -16.17
CA ARG A 162 -3.29 -12.55 -15.87
C ARG A 162 -3.73 -13.09 -14.49
N GLY A 163 -3.66 -12.26 -13.45
CA GLY A 163 -4.06 -12.65 -12.10
C GLY A 163 -5.56 -12.95 -11.97
N LEU A 164 -6.36 -12.48 -12.93
CA LEU A 164 -7.80 -12.65 -12.98
C LEU A 164 -8.27 -13.75 -13.96
N ILE A 165 -7.36 -14.45 -14.62
CA ILE A 165 -7.69 -15.34 -15.75
C ILE A 165 -8.65 -16.47 -15.34
N HIS A 166 -8.47 -17.07 -14.17
CA HIS A 166 -9.29 -18.16 -13.62
C HIS A 166 -10.48 -17.68 -12.79
N ASP A 167 -10.81 -16.38 -12.89
CA ASP A 167 -11.91 -15.71 -12.19
C ASP A 167 -11.93 -15.86 -10.65
N PRO A 168 -10.81 -15.58 -9.97
CA PRO A 168 -10.74 -15.74 -8.54
C PRO A 168 -11.68 -14.77 -7.81
N PRO A 169 -12.39 -15.23 -6.74
CA PRO A 169 -13.20 -14.34 -5.90
C PRO A 169 -12.35 -13.44 -4.99
N ILE A 170 -11.11 -13.84 -4.67
CA ILE A 170 -10.18 -13.10 -3.80
C ILE A 170 -8.92 -12.74 -4.58
N VAL A 171 -8.47 -11.50 -4.47
CA VAL A 171 -7.29 -10.99 -5.19
C VAL A 171 -6.33 -10.31 -4.23
N LEU A 172 -5.07 -10.74 -4.24
CA LEU A 172 -3.97 -10.07 -3.53
C LEU A 172 -3.14 -9.26 -4.52
N MET A 173 -2.89 -7.99 -4.20
CA MET A 173 -2.10 -7.09 -5.03
C MET A 173 -0.95 -6.49 -4.23
N ASP A 174 0.29 -6.75 -4.64
CA ASP A 174 1.48 -6.20 -4.00
C ASP A 174 1.96 -4.97 -4.76
N GLU A 175 1.72 -3.78 -4.21
CA GLU A 175 2.09 -2.47 -4.75
C GLU A 175 1.68 -2.29 -6.24
N PRO A 176 0.38 -2.39 -6.59
CA PRO A 176 -0.06 -2.49 -7.98
C PRO A 176 0.24 -1.26 -8.85
N THR A 177 0.44 -0.10 -8.25
CA THR A 177 0.67 1.19 -8.93
C THR A 177 2.11 1.68 -8.86
N LEU A 178 3.00 0.91 -8.20
CA LEU A 178 4.38 1.32 -7.96
C LEU A 178 5.15 1.65 -9.25
N GLY A 179 5.67 2.88 -9.30
CA GLY A 179 6.51 3.36 -10.40
C GLY A 179 5.78 3.54 -11.73
N LEU A 180 4.46 3.68 -11.69
CA LEU A 180 3.65 4.12 -12.83
C LEU A 180 3.49 5.64 -12.79
N ASP A 181 3.30 6.23 -13.96
CA ASP A 181 2.96 7.65 -14.05
C ASP A 181 1.57 7.94 -13.43
N PRO A 182 1.30 9.19 -13.02
CA PRO A 182 0.06 9.54 -12.31
C PRO A 182 -1.23 9.21 -13.07
N ALA A 183 -1.24 9.39 -14.40
CA ALA A 183 -2.43 9.15 -15.22
C ALA A 183 -2.74 7.65 -15.30
N VAL A 184 -1.72 6.82 -15.53
CA VAL A 184 -1.86 5.35 -15.57
C VAL A 184 -2.24 4.82 -14.19
N SER A 185 -1.63 5.32 -13.11
CA SER A 185 -1.97 4.94 -11.74
C SER A 185 -3.43 5.25 -11.42
N ARG A 186 -3.95 6.43 -11.82
CA ARG A 186 -5.37 6.79 -11.66
C ARG A 186 -6.28 5.79 -12.37
N SER A 187 -6.02 5.56 -13.67
CA SER A 187 -6.81 4.60 -14.45
C SER A 187 -6.79 3.19 -13.85
N LEU A 188 -5.64 2.76 -13.31
CA LEU A 188 -5.52 1.45 -12.68
C LEU A 188 -6.34 1.34 -11.40
N ARG A 189 -6.34 2.39 -10.57
CA ARG A 189 -7.19 2.46 -9.38
C ARG A 189 -8.68 2.41 -9.72
N ASP A 190 -9.09 3.10 -10.78
CA ASP A 190 -10.47 3.06 -11.25
C ASP A 190 -10.87 1.64 -11.67
N ILE A 191 -9.99 0.91 -12.36
CA ILE A 191 -10.21 -0.50 -12.69
C ILE A 191 -10.37 -1.33 -11.41
N ILE A 192 -9.45 -1.21 -10.46
CA ILE A 192 -9.47 -2.00 -9.21
C ILE A 192 -10.74 -1.70 -8.40
N LYS A 193 -11.04 -0.44 -8.13
CA LYS A 193 -12.16 -0.04 -7.27
C LYS A 193 -13.52 -0.22 -7.94
N THR A 194 -13.65 0.22 -9.20
CA THR A 194 -14.94 0.23 -9.88
C THR A 194 -15.21 -1.10 -10.55
N LYS A 195 -14.30 -1.57 -11.45
CA LYS A 195 -14.54 -2.78 -12.23
C LYS A 195 -14.44 -4.05 -11.40
N LEU A 196 -13.37 -4.19 -10.60
CA LEU A 196 -13.11 -5.45 -9.92
C LEU A 196 -13.90 -5.55 -8.60
N GLN A 197 -13.84 -4.52 -7.74
CA GLN A 197 -14.54 -4.59 -6.46
C GLN A 197 -16.04 -4.34 -6.61
N LYS A 198 -16.46 -3.15 -7.14
CA LYS A 198 -17.88 -2.78 -7.12
C LYS A 198 -18.72 -3.55 -8.13
N GLU A 199 -18.28 -3.66 -9.39
CA GLU A 199 -19.07 -4.31 -10.45
C GLU A 199 -18.98 -5.84 -10.38
N GLN A 200 -17.79 -6.41 -10.09
CA GLN A 200 -17.58 -7.86 -10.04
C GLN A 200 -17.66 -8.45 -8.63
N GLY A 201 -17.79 -7.63 -7.58
CA GLY A 201 -17.92 -8.08 -6.19
C GLY A 201 -16.69 -8.80 -5.63
N LYS A 202 -15.50 -8.60 -6.20
CA LYS A 202 -14.28 -9.27 -5.75
C LYS A 202 -13.80 -8.72 -4.42
N THR A 203 -13.31 -9.62 -3.56
CA THR A 203 -12.55 -9.24 -2.38
C THR A 203 -11.12 -8.92 -2.79
N ILE A 204 -10.62 -7.75 -2.42
CA ILE A 204 -9.29 -7.31 -2.82
C ILE A 204 -8.50 -6.90 -1.58
N MET A 205 -7.32 -7.48 -1.40
CA MET A 205 -6.33 -6.99 -0.44
C MET A 205 -5.13 -6.45 -1.22
N LEU A 206 -4.81 -5.17 -1.04
CA LEU A 206 -3.65 -4.56 -1.67
C LEU A 206 -2.64 -4.05 -0.63
N THR A 207 -1.38 -4.03 -1.03
CA THR A 207 -0.34 -3.34 -0.29
C THR A 207 0.04 -2.05 -0.99
N THR A 208 0.33 -1.02 -0.23
CA THR A 208 0.87 0.24 -0.73
C THR A 208 1.68 0.95 0.35
N HIS A 209 2.55 1.86 -0.05
CA HIS A 209 3.18 2.83 0.85
C HIS A 209 2.67 4.26 0.60
N TYR A 210 1.76 4.43 -0.37
CA TYR A 210 1.13 5.72 -0.66
C TYR A 210 -0.15 5.90 0.16
N MET A 211 -0.10 6.80 1.17
CA MET A 211 -1.21 7.06 2.09
C MET A 211 -2.47 7.52 1.36
N TRP A 212 -2.31 8.49 0.43
CA TRP A 212 -3.41 9.03 -0.38
C TRP A 212 -4.09 7.97 -1.26
N GLU A 213 -3.35 6.95 -1.71
CA GLU A 213 -3.89 5.85 -2.50
C GLU A 213 -4.80 4.98 -1.63
N ALA A 214 -4.32 4.55 -0.46
CA ALA A 214 -5.09 3.78 0.50
C ALA A 214 -6.36 4.54 0.94
N GLU A 215 -6.23 5.85 1.25
CA GLU A 215 -7.35 6.70 1.64
C GLU A 215 -8.43 6.82 0.55
N SER A 216 -8.01 6.92 -0.73
CA SER A 216 -8.95 7.09 -1.85
C SER A 216 -9.66 5.82 -2.30
N MET A 217 -9.06 4.65 -2.05
CA MET A 217 -9.51 3.38 -2.61
C MET A 217 -10.11 2.43 -1.58
N CYS A 218 -9.46 2.28 -0.42
CA CYS A 218 -9.74 1.19 0.50
C CYS A 218 -10.97 1.48 1.36
N ASP A 219 -11.74 0.46 1.64
CA ASP A 219 -12.86 0.52 2.58
C ASP A 219 -12.34 0.50 4.02
N ARG A 220 -11.35 -0.36 4.30
CA ARG A 220 -10.58 -0.41 5.54
C ARG A 220 -9.10 -0.56 5.25
N ILE A 221 -8.30 -0.13 6.22
CA ILE A 221 -6.84 -0.11 6.13
C ILE A 221 -6.27 -0.67 7.43
N ALA A 222 -5.22 -1.49 7.33
CA ALA A 222 -4.31 -1.76 8.44
C ALA A 222 -2.98 -1.07 8.17
N ILE A 223 -2.51 -0.28 9.12
CA ILE A 223 -1.18 0.34 9.06
C ILE A 223 -0.20 -0.60 9.74
N ILE A 224 0.81 -1.03 8.99
CA ILE A 224 1.86 -1.93 9.47
C ILE A 224 3.19 -1.16 9.59
N ASN A 225 3.87 -1.34 10.73
CA ASN A 225 5.21 -0.82 10.96
C ASN A 225 6.04 -1.86 11.72
N HIS A 226 7.32 -2.04 11.34
CA HIS A 226 8.22 -3.03 11.95
C HIS A 226 7.61 -4.43 12.16
N GLY A 227 6.81 -4.90 11.21
CA GLY A 227 6.18 -6.22 11.24
C GLY A 227 4.86 -6.30 12.01
N GLY A 228 4.47 -5.29 12.77
CA GLY A 228 3.24 -5.24 13.58
C GLY A 228 2.20 -4.25 13.04
N ILE A 229 0.90 -4.51 13.28
CA ILE A 229 -0.18 -3.56 12.99
C ILE A 229 -0.24 -2.53 14.12
N ILE A 230 -0.16 -1.23 13.76
CA ILE A 230 -0.23 -0.11 14.70
C ILE A 230 -1.60 0.57 14.72
N ALA A 231 -2.38 0.47 13.64
CA ALA A 231 -3.76 0.95 13.57
C ALA A 231 -4.54 0.17 12.51
N MET A 232 -5.85 0.01 12.70
CA MET A 232 -6.74 -0.61 11.71
C MET A 232 -8.16 -0.04 11.84
N GLY A 233 -8.77 0.26 10.69
CA GLY A 233 -10.12 0.81 10.60
C GLY A 233 -10.41 1.38 9.23
N THR A 234 -11.53 2.09 9.07
CA THR A 234 -11.75 2.94 7.89
C THR A 234 -10.74 4.09 7.90
N PRO A 235 -10.44 4.71 6.74
CA PRO A 235 -9.58 5.89 6.70
C PRO A 235 -10.01 6.98 7.69
N ASP A 236 -11.33 7.22 7.83
CA ASP A 236 -11.86 8.24 8.72
C ASP A 236 -11.74 7.85 10.20
N GLU A 237 -11.93 6.57 10.55
CA GLU A 237 -11.69 6.07 11.91
C GLU A 237 -10.22 6.23 12.32
N ILE A 238 -9.28 5.91 11.41
CA ILE A 238 -7.84 6.06 11.68
C ILE A 238 -7.48 7.54 11.84
N LYS A 239 -7.96 8.42 10.96
CA LYS A 239 -7.77 9.88 11.11
C LYS A 239 -8.37 10.41 12.42
N GLY A 240 -9.53 9.91 12.81
CA GLY A 240 -10.22 10.31 14.05
C GLY A 240 -9.60 9.71 15.33
N SER A 241 -8.85 8.60 15.23
CA SER A 241 -8.19 7.98 16.39
C SER A 241 -6.99 8.76 16.90
N VAL A 242 -6.35 9.51 16.02
CA VAL A 242 -5.31 10.48 16.39
C VAL A 242 -5.98 11.77 16.79
N LYS A 243 -5.65 12.25 17.97
CA LYS A 243 -6.20 13.50 18.52
C LYS A 243 -5.78 14.76 17.73
N LEU A 244 -5.43 14.63 16.46
CA LEU A 244 -5.04 15.71 15.58
C LEU A 244 -6.29 16.48 15.14
N GLY A 245 -6.60 17.56 15.85
CA GLY A 245 -7.75 18.43 15.53
C GLY A 245 -7.62 19.18 14.20
N SER A 246 -6.41 19.43 13.72
CA SER A 246 -6.11 20.12 12.45
C SER A 246 -4.63 19.95 12.06
N SER A 247 -4.34 20.10 10.79
CA SER A 247 -2.98 20.27 10.29
C SER A 247 -2.83 21.65 9.62
N LEU A 248 -1.69 22.29 9.82
CA LEU A 248 -1.35 23.56 9.19
C LEU A 248 -0.12 23.36 8.32
N SER A 249 -0.25 23.59 7.02
CA SER A 249 0.85 23.53 6.06
C SER A 249 1.26 24.96 5.71
N ILE A 250 2.54 25.29 5.93
CA ILE A 250 3.07 26.63 5.67
C ILE A 250 4.26 26.50 4.73
N LYS A 251 4.14 27.11 3.53
CA LYS A 251 5.28 27.24 2.63
C LYS A 251 6.09 28.48 2.99
N VAL A 252 7.38 28.29 3.28
CA VAL A 252 8.27 29.35 3.78
C VAL A 252 9.60 29.36 3.02
N THR A 253 10.34 30.45 3.12
CA THR A 253 11.75 30.50 2.73
C THR A 253 12.61 29.71 3.74
N ALA A 254 13.93 29.64 3.50
CA ALA A 254 14.85 29.02 4.45
C ALA A 254 14.70 29.62 5.86
N PHE A 255 14.72 28.77 6.87
CA PHE A 255 14.51 29.13 8.27
C PHE A 255 15.53 28.43 9.19
N PRO A 256 15.92 29.06 10.32
CA PRO A 256 16.80 28.42 11.31
C PRO A 256 16.04 27.34 12.10
N SER A 257 16.73 26.26 12.49
CA SER A 257 16.14 25.15 13.26
C SER A 257 15.51 25.58 14.58
N SER A 258 15.97 26.71 15.17
CA SER A 258 15.38 27.29 16.38
C SER A 258 13.90 27.64 16.23
N VAL A 259 13.45 27.97 15.03
CA VAL A 259 12.05 28.29 14.74
C VAL A 259 11.15 27.03 14.90
N VAL A 260 11.63 25.87 14.47
CA VAL A 260 10.91 24.60 14.64
C VAL A 260 10.67 24.31 16.11
N PHE A 261 11.73 24.38 16.95
CA PHE A 261 11.62 24.15 18.39
C PHE A 261 10.67 25.16 19.08
N ALA A 262 10.70 26.43 18.62
CA ALA A 262 9.82 27.44 19.18
C ALA A 262 8.33 27.16 18.83
N ILE A 263 8.04 26.68 17.62
CA ILE A 263 6.69 26.29 17.21
C ILE A 263 6.26 25.04 17.98
N GLU A 264 7.12 24.03 18.14
CA GLU A 264 6.82 22.82 18.91
C GLU A 264 6.54 23.07 20.39
N SER A 265 7.04 24.19 20.92
CA SER A 265 6.79 24.62 22.31
C SER A 265 5.46 25.38 22.50
N MET A 266 4.70 25.65 21.43
CA MET A 266 3.43 26.36 21.52
C MET A 266 2.31 25.41 22.00
N ASP A 267 1.41 25.93 22.80
CA ASP A 267 0.24 25.17 23.27
C ASP A 267 -0.62 24.69 22.09
N GLY A 268 -1.03 23.43 22.13
CA GLY A 268 -1.83 22.81 21.07
C GLY A 268 -1.03 22.31 19.85
N VAL A 269 0.30 22.55 19.79
CA VAL A 269 1.18 21.95 18.78
C VAL A 269 1.72 20.63 19.32
N GLU A 270 1.54 19.55 18.56
CA GLU A 270 2.03 18.22 18.91
C GLU A 270 3.33 17.86 18.17
N LYS A 271 3.43 18.27 16.90
CA LYS A 271 4.57 17.94 16.07
C LYS A 271 4.76 18.94 14.94
N VAL A 272 6.02 19.25 14.63
CA VAL A 272 6.41 20.00 13.43
C VAL A 272 7.27 19.13 12.54
N VAL A 273 6.85 18.99 11.27
CA VAL A 273 7.60 18.25 10.25
C VAL A 273 8.09 19.26 9.21
N SER A 274 9.39 19.29 8.97
CA SER A 274 9.99 20.08 7.91
C SER A 274 10.28 19.18 6.72
N GLU A 275 9.60 19.41 5.59
CA GLU A 275 9.95 18.81 4.32
C GLU A 275 11.07 19.66 3.69
N GLY A 276 12.20 18.99 3.38
CA GLY A 276 13.48 19.62 3.01
C GLY A 276 13.38 20.70 1.94
N ALA A 277 14.44 21.50 1.83
CA ALA A 277 14.52 22.61 0.88
C ALA A 277 14.33 22.15 -0.56
N ALA A 278 13.33 22.69 -1.24
CA ALA A 278 13.15 22.52 -2.67
C ALA A 278 14.29 23.24 -3.43
N GLU A 279 14.51 22.92 -4.69
CA GLU A 279 15.54 23.55 -5.54
C GLU A 279 15.37 25.09 -5.64
N ASP A 280 14.17 25.60 -5.36
CA ASP A 280 13.83 27.04 -5.32
C ASP A 280 14.17 27.73 -3.98
N GLY A 281 14.78 27.02 -3.03
CA GLY A 281 15.12 27.53 -1.69
C GLY A 281 13.92 27.68 -0.75
N THR A 282 12.77 27.10 -1.11
CA THR A 282 11.58 27.08 -0.24
C THR A 282 11.47 25.76 0.53
N SER A 283 10.80 25.77 1.67
CA SER A 283 10.54 24.62 2.51
C SER A 283 9.08 24.58 2.94
N ASN A 284 8.53 23.39 3.16
CA ASN A 284 7.21 23.22 3.75
C ASN A 284 7.36 22.88 5.24
N LEU A 285 6.68 23.65 6.07
CA LEU A 285 6.47 23.33 7.49
C LEU A 285 5.07 22.77 7.64
N LYS A 286 4.98 21.54 8.14
CA LYS A 286 3.72 20.88 8.47
C LYS A 286 3.60 20.79 9.98
N ILE A 287 2.61 21.47 10.52
CA ILE A 287 2.37 21.57 11.95
C ILE A 287 1.10 20.76 12.25
N LEU A 288 1.22 19.82 13.15
CA LEU A 288 0.16 18.92 13.60
C LEU A 288 -0.20 19.26 15.03
N GLY A 289 -1.50 19.28 15.34
CA GLY A 289 -1.93 19.60 16.72
C GLY A 289 -3.42 19.88 16.86
N HIS A 290 -3.79 20.26 18.08
CA HIS A 290 -5.18 20.56 18.43
C HIS A 290 -5.45 22.07 18.32
N ASN A 291 -6.62 22.40 17.76
CA ASN A 291 -7.12 23.78 17.72
C ASN A 291 -6.12 24.80 17.12
N LEU A 292 -5.36 24.37 16.11
CA LEU A 292 -4.33 25.19 15.46
C LEU A 292 -4.86 26.50 14.87
N GLY A 293 -6.18 26.64 14.67
CA GLY A 293 -6.79 27.89 14.19
C GLY A 293 -6.46 29.10 15.06
N GLY A 294 -6.38 28.90 16.38
CA GLY A 294 -5.95 29.94 17.33
C GLY A 294 -4.45 30.25 17.28
N ASN A 295 -3.64 29.31 16.78
CA ASN A 295 -2.17 29.42 16.75
C ASN A 295 -1.64 29.96 15.41
N VAL A 296 -2.47 30.13 14.40
CA VAL A 296 -2.02 30.61 13.07
C VAL A 296 -1.32 31.96 13.19
N ALA A 297 -1.94 32.93 13.84
CA ALA A 297 -1.35 34.28 13.97
C ALA A 297 -0.05 34.29 14.80
N PRO A 298 0.06 33.63 15.97
CA PRO A 298 1.30 33.49 16.71
C PRO A 298 2.43 32.78 15.91
N ILE A 299 2.10 31.74 15.14
CA ILE A 299 3.08 31.01 14.32
C ILE A 299 3.61 31.91 13.20
N VAL A 300 2.72 32.59 12.48
CA VAL A 300 3.11 33.54 11.42
C VAL A 300 3.95 34.68 11.98
N ASP A 301 3.58 35.26 13.12
CA ASP A 301 4.34 36.32 13.79
C ASP A 301 5.74 35.85 14.19
N LEU A 302 5.86 34.61 14.72
CA LEU A 302 7.17 34.03 15.04
C LEU A 302 8.05 33.86 13.79
N LEU A 303 7.49 33.36 12.68
CA LEU A 303 8.22 33.20 11.42
C LEU A 303 8.73 34.54 10.90
N VAL A 304 7.86 35.55 10.84
CA VAL A 304 8.19 36.88 10.33
C VAL A 304 9.25 37.56 11.22
N LYS A 305 9.14 37.48 12.55
CA LYS A 305 10.13 38.01 13.51
C LYS A 305 11.52 37.38 13.35
N ASN A 306 11.59 36.14 12.89
CA ASN A 306 12.84 35.47 12.59
C ASN A 306 13.33 35.67 11.14
N GLY A 307 12.72 36.60 10.39
CA GLY A 307 13.13 36.92 9.02
C GLY A 307 12.67 35.89 7.98
N VAL A 308 11.77 34.97 8.33
CA VAL A 308 11.24 33.93 7.44
C VAL A 308 10.05 34.50 6.68
N GLN A 309 10.10 34.42 5.34
CA GLN A 309 8.97 34.85 4.51
C GLN A 309 7.95 33.69 4.42
N VAL A 310 6.70 33.97 4.74
CA VAL A 310 5.57 33.07 4.55
C VAL A 310 5.02 33.28 3.14
N LEU A 311 5.09 32.24 2.30
CA LEU A 311 4.66 32.28 0.90
C LEU A 311 3.21 31.84 0.75
N SER A 312 2.79 30.83 1.51
CA SER A 312 1.39 30.39 1.62
C SER A 312 1.17 29.67 2.93
N PHE A 313 -0.06 29.65 3.40
CA PHE A 313 -0.50 28.75 4.45
C PHE A 313 -1.84 28.12 4.10
N GLU A 314 -2.06 26.90 4.56
CA GLU A 314 -3.29 26.16 4.35
C GLU A 314 -3.60 25.33 5.59
N GLN A 315 -4.77 25.52 6.15
CA GLN A 315 -5.29 24.67 7.21
C GLN A 315 -6.15 23.57 6.60
N ARG A 316 -5.84 22.32 6.91
CA ARG A 316 -6.57 21.14 6.40
C ARG A 316 -7.04 20.27 7.54
N SER A 317 -8.10 19.52 7.28
CA SER A 317 -8.41 18.35 8.10
C SER A 317 -7.25 17.37 8.01
N PRO A 318 -6.92 16.65 9.10
CA PRO A 318 -5.84 15.68 9.08
C PRO A 318 -5.98 14.66 7.94
N SER A 319 -4.90 14.42 7.23
CA SER A 319 -4.81 13.37 6.24
C SER A 319 -4.42 12.05 6.92
N LEU A 320 -4.55 10.93 6.19
CA LEU A 320 -4.06 9.64 6.66
C LEU A 320 -2.53 9.66 6.90
N GLU A 321 -1.80 10.51 6.16
CA GLU A 321 -0.36 10.72 6.35
C GLU A 321 -0.05 11.40 7.68
N ASP A 322 -0.87 12.40 8.07
CA ASP A 322 -0.75 13.06 9.37
C ASP A 322 -0.99 12.07 10.51
N ALA A 323 -2.01 11.23 10.37
CA ALA A 323 -2.32 10.19 11.33
C ALA A 323 -1.15 9.17 11.44
N TYR A 324 -0.58 8.76 10.30
CA TYR A 324 0.58 7.86 10.29
C TYR A 324 1.80 8.47 11.00
N ILE A 325 2.13 9.72 10.70
CA ILE A 325 3.26 10.44 11.33
C ILE A 325 3.09 10.52 12.85
N SER A 326 1.87 10.77 13.32
CA SER A 326 1.55 10.80 14.75
C SER A 326 1.73 9.41 15.38
N LEU A 327 1.11 8.39 14.81
CA LEU A 327 1.17 7.01 15.32
C LEU A 327 2.59 6.42 15.36
N VAL A 328 3.41 6.71 14.35
CA VAL A 328 4.81 6.24 14.31
C VAL A 328 5.71 7.08 15.21
N GLY A 329 5.42 8.38 15.36
CA GLY A 329 6.16 9.28 16.26
C GLY A 329 5.98 8.92 17.73
N GLU A 330 4.82 8.44 18.14
CA GLU A 330 4.55 7.96 19.50
C GLU A 330 5.26 6.62 19.80
N GLY A 331 5.50 5.80 18.77
CA GLY A 331 6.22 4.51 18.90
C GLY A 331 7.74 4.59 18.87
N ALA A 332 8.33 5.76 18.56
CA ALA A 332 9.79 5.96 18.54
C ALA A 332 10.39 6.32 19.92
N GLY A 333 9.58 6.29 20.96
CA GLY A 333 9.93 6.63 22.34
C GLY A 333 10.05 5.43 23.29
N VAL A 334 10.49 4.24 22.81
CA VAL A 334 10.86 3.10 23.66
C VAL A 334 12.20 2.55 23.22
#